data_03c1d61de96b51762abb093f7d0b56bb
#
_entry.id   03c1d61de96b51762abb093f7d0b56bb
#
_cell.length_a   1.000
_cell.length_b   1.000
_cell.length_c   1.000
_cell.angle_alpha   90.00
_cell.angle_beta   90.00
_cell.angle_gamma   90.00
#
_symmetry.space_group_name_H-M   'P 1'
#
loop_
_entity.id
_entity.type
_entity.pdbx_description
1 polymer ?
#
loop_
_entity_poly.entity_id
_entity_poly.type
_entity_poly.pdbx_seq_one_letter_code
_entity_poly.pdbx_strand_id
1 'polypeptide(L)'
;IDITTNGSFLPYSAKKIVIHRSIISVIAITINTLPDKYNETIKITKVANNVEELLAVTDLLLHYHIVVDVGTNFDRNNLSELLPIYHYFFDKGYFSKWNFHWNIGRVDDRLFDTGYDEYIVSETDILLQLMKIPKPVPSNLHAGFIQTCKNLTDKLNLSFNESPIKGTYHYCWNVSPYDRVFYIDNELNLFRCTVTVGRPQYILGNLKDIDLMNYQHETKSFLDYKHCQICHIGGFCSGGCKLSADIDFVKQCEMEKKEFEKFMEAILIPQVREKLNRND
;
A
#
# COMPACT_ATOMS: atom_id res chain seq x y z
N ILE A 1 -15.76 11.79 4.70
CA ILE A 1 -15.10 11.00 5.76
C ILE A 1 -14.61 9.71 5.15
N ASP A 2 -13.32 9.41 5.32
CA ASP A 2 -12.73 8.13 4.95
C ASP A 2 -12.52 7.31 6.22
N ILE A 3 -12.95 6.06 6.20
CA ILE A 3 -12.86 5.16 7.36
C ILE A 3 -11.92 4.01 6.98
N THR A 4 -10.79 3.91 7.69
CA THR A 4 -9.87 2.78 7.55
C THR A 4 -10.04 1.84 8.75
N THR A 5 -10.23 0.55 8.50
CA THR A 5 -10.55 -0.43 9.54
C THR A 5 -10.08 -1.84 9.20
N ASN A 6 -9.84 -2.66 10.23
CA ASN A 6 -9.73 -4.10 10.07
C ASN A 6 -11.08 -4.80 9.86
N GLY A 7 -12.16 -4.04 9.86
CA GLY A 7 -13.51 -4.52 9.60
C GLY A 7 -14.27 -5.11 10.78
N SER A 8 -13.64 -5.28 11.94
CA SER A 8 -14.26 -5.97 13.09
C SER A 8 -15.59 -5.35 13.57
N PHE A 9 -15.78 -4.04 13.39
CA PHE A 9 -17.03 -3.36 13.76
C PHE A 9 -18.05 -3.26 12.61
N LEU A 10 -17.65 -3.52 11.38
CA LEU A 10 -18.49 -3.28 10.20
C LEU A 10 -19.78 -4.08 10.20
N PRO A 11 -19.82 -5.39 10.58
CA PRO A 11 -21.06 -6.14 10.62
C PRO A 11 -22.13 -5.49 11.49
N TYR A 12 -21.72 -4.86 12.59
CA TYR A 12 -22.63 -4.17 13.53
C TYR A 12 -23.00 -2.75 13.07
N SER A 13 -22.15 -2.11 12.28
CA SER A 13 -22.27 -0.70 11.91
C SER A 13 -22.72 -0.47 10.47
N ALA A 14 -22.75 -1.50 9.63
CA ALA A 14 -23.03 -1.38 8.21
C ALA A 14 -24.33 -0.61 7.90
N LYS A 15 -25.41 -0.87 8.64
CA LYS A 15 -26.68 -0.14 8.47
C LYS A 15 -26.54 1.35 8.77
N LYS A 16 -25.80 1.72 9.83
CA LYS A 16 -25.56 3.13 10.18
C LYS A 16 -24.70 3.81 9.11
N ILE A 17 -23.67 3.12 8.60
CA ILE A 17 -22.82 3.59 7.52
C ILE A 17 -23.67 3.89 6.27
N VAL A 18 -24.56 2.98 5.88
CA VAL A 18 -25.46 3.18 4.73
C VAL A 18 -26.39 4.37 4.93
N ILE A 19 -26.94 4.58 6.14
CA ILE A 19 -27.79 5.74 6.45
C ILE A 19 -27.00 7.06 6.28
N HIS A 20 -25.73 7.08 6.66
CA HIS A 20 -24.88 8.27 6.63
C HIS A 20 -23.96 8.33 5.38
N ARG A 21 -24.26 7.57 4.32
CA ARG A 21 -23.39 7.46 3.14
C ARG A 21 -23.10 8.78 2.43
N SER A 22 -23.94 9.81 2.62
CA SER A 22 -23.73 11.13 1.98
C SER A 22 -22.49 11.87 2.51
N ILE A 23 -21.97 11.48 3.68
CA ILE A 23 -20.79 12.09 4.29
C ILE A 23 -19.59 11.14 4.33
N ILE A 24 -19.78 9.89 3.89
CA ILE A 24 -18.72 8.87 3.86
C ILE A 24 -18.23 8.74 2.43
N SER A 25 -16.96 9.04 2.20
CA SER A 25 -16.33 8.99 0.87
C SER A 25 -15.82 7.59 0.56
N VAL A 26 -15.10 6.98 1.51
CA VAL A 26 -14.45 5.69 1.32
C VAL A 26 -14.50 4.86 2.60
N ILE A 27 -14.70 3.58 2.46
CA ILE A 27 -14.46 2.57 3.51
C ILE A 27 -13.28 1.71 3.07
N ALA A 28 -12.15 1.85 3.74
CA ALA A 28 -10.98 1.02 3.52
C ALA A 28 -11.00 -0.17 4.52
N ILE A 29 -11.01 -1.39 3.97
CA ILE A 29 -11.15 -2.63 4.75
C ILE A 29 -9.92 -3.50 4.48
N THR A 30 -9.33 -4.10 5.53
CA THR A 30 -8.25 -5.08 5.35
C THR A 30 -8.81 -6.49 5.27
N ILE A 31 -8.56 -7.18 4.16
CA ILE A 31 -8.88 -8.59 3.92
C ILE A 31 -7.62 -9.30 3.41
N ASN A 32 -6.99 -10.10 4.26
CA ASN A 32 -5.68 -10.72 3.97
C ASN A 32 -5.78 -12.18 3.51
N THR A 33 -6.96 -12.77 3.52
CA THR A 33 -7.19 -14.18 3.15
C THR A 33 -8.64 -14.41 2.72
N LEU A 34 -8.90 -15.55 2.11
CA LEU A 34 -10.25 -16.03 1.80
C LEU A 34 -10.83 -16.84 2.98
N PRO A 35 -12.17 -17.04 3.05
CA PRO A 35 -12.83 -17.73 4.16
C PRO A 35 -12.32 -19.14 4.42
N ASP A 36 -12.02 -19.89 3.37
CA ASP A 36 -11.54 -21.27 3.42
C ASP A 36 -10.12 -21.41 3.97
N LYS A 37 -9.35 -20.33 3.90
CA LYS A 37 -7.96 -20.25 4.36
C LYS A 37 -7.77 -19.57 5.70
N TYR A 38 -8.86 -19.05 6.27
CA TYR A 38 -8.82 -18.23 7.48
C TYR A 38 -8.02 -18.85 8.64
N ASN A 39 -8.23 -20.13 8.93
CA ASN A 39 -7.56 -20.81 10.06
C ASN A 39 -6.06 -21.03 9.85
N GLU A 40 -5.59 -21.06 8.60
CA GLU A 40 -4.19 -21.29 8.26
C GLU A 40 -3.37 -19.98 8.38
N THR A 41 -3.99 -18.84 8.09
CA THR A 41 -3.32 -17.54 7.96
C THR A 41 -3.38 -16.68 9.22
N ILE A 42 -4.23 -17.05 10.18
CA ILE A 42 -4.59 -16.23 11.36
C ILE A 42 -3.42 -15.85 12.27
N LYS A 43 -2.33 -16.61 12.25
CA LYS A 43 -1.24 -16.42 13.23
C LYS A 43 -0.42 -15.16 13.02
N ILE A 44 -0.45 -14.56 11.85
CA ILE A 44 0.49 -13.52 11.45
C ILE A 44 -0.19 -12.27 10.92
N THR A 45 -1.23 -12.43 10.11
CA THR A 45 -2.00 -11.30 9.62
C THR A 45 -3.12 -10.96 10.60
N LYS A 46 -3.25 -9.70 10.99
CA LYS A 46 -4.42 -9.20 11.75
C LYS A 46 -5.66 -9.37 10.90
N VAL A 47 -6.25 -10.55 10.94
CA VAL A 47 -7.47 -10.87 10.19
C VAL A 47 -8.66 -10.55 11.08
N ALA A 48 -9.69 -9.95 10.51
CA ALA A 48 -10.97 -9.83 11.18
C ALA A 48 -11.54 -11.21 11.47
N ASN A 49 -12.21 -11.35 12.60
CA ASN A 49 -12.69 -12.62 13.11
C ASN A 49 -13.68 -13.38 12.20
N ASN A 50 -14.15 -12.76 11.12
CA ASN A 50 -15.07 -13.38 10.17
C ASN A 50 -14.94 -12.75 8.78
N VAL A 51 -14.17 -13.38 7.92
CA VAL A 51 -13.94 -12.92 6.54
C VAL A 51 -15.23 -13.00 5.71
N GLU A 52 -16.09 -14.01 5.93
CA GLU A 52 -17.37 -14.12 5.23
C GLU A 52 -18.29 -12.94 5.53
N GLU A 53 -18.39 -12.54 6.80
CA GLU A 53 -19.16 -11.37 7.19
C GLU A 53 -18.59 -10.08 6.57
N LEU A 54 -17.28 -9.93 6.51
CA LEU A 54 -16.66 -8.79 5.87
C LEU A 54 -16.96 -8.73 4.38
N LEU A 55 -16.92 -9.86 3.69
CA LEU A 55 -17.27 -9.92 2.28
C LEU A 55 -18.75 -9.61 2.06
N ALA A 56 -19.65 -10.11 2.93
CA ALA A 56 -21.07 -9.77 2.88
C ALA A 56 -21.32 -8.27 3.13
N VAL A 57 -20.58 -7.67 4.06
CA VAL A 57 -20.65 -6.21 4.29
C VAL A 57 -20.07 -5.45 3.09
N THR A 58 -19.00 -5.93 2.49
CA THR A 58 -18.44 -5.35 1.27
C THR A 58 -19.49 -5.34 0.14
N ASP A 59 -20.18 -6.45 -0.10
CA ASP A 59 -21.28 -6.53 -1.07
C ASP A 59 -22.38 -5.50 -0.77
N LEU A 60 -22.76 -5.36 0.49
CA LEU A 60 -23.77 -4.39 0.93
C LEU A 60 -23.32 -2.96 0.64
N LEU A 61 -22.11 -2.59 1.02
CA LEU A 61 -21.57 -1.24 0.81
C LEU A 61 -21.48 -0.90 -0.68
N LEU A 62 -21.00 -1.83 -1.49
CA LEU A 62 -20.93 -1.69 -2.94
C LEU A 62 -22.31 -1.51 -3.57
N HIS A 63 -23.32 -2.25 -3.07
CA HIS A 63 -24.72 -2.11 -3.51
C HIS A 63 -25.26 -0.70 -3.24
N TYR A 64 -24.90 -0.10 -2.13
CA TYR A 64 -25.33 1.27 -1.78
C TYR A 64 -24.41 2.37 -2.35
N HIS A 65 -23.55 2.03 -3.32
CA HIS A 65 -22.66 2.96 -4.00
C HIS A 65 -21.64 3.65 -3.09
N ILE A 66 -21.28 3.03 -1.98
CA ILE A 66 -20.17 3.47 -1.15
C ILE A 66 -18.89 2.95 -1.77
N VAL A 67 -17.85 3.78 -1.87
CA VAL A 67 -16.54 3.34 -2.35
C VAL A 67 -15.92 2.43 -1.30
N VAL A 68 -15.57 1.22 -1.71
CA VAL A 68 -14.89 0.24 -0.86
C VAL A 68 -13.48 0.00 -1.39
N ASP A 69 -12.53 0.20 -0.50
CA ASP A 69 -11.11 0.04 -0.77
C ASP A 69 -10.59 -1.17 0.02
N VAL A 70 -10.47 -2.31 -0.65
CA VAL A 70 -9.99 -3.53 0.00
C VAL A 70 -8.47 -3.54 -0.03
N GLY A 71 -7.84 -3.44 1.15
CA GLY A 71 -6.41 -3.62 1.33
C GLY A 71 -6.08 -5.08 1.65
N THR A 72 -5.14 -5.67 0.90
CA THR A 72 -4.58 -6.99 1.22
C THR A 72 -3.09 -6.85 1.43
N ASN A 73 -2.62 -7.18 2.63
CA ASN A 73 -1.20 -7.17 2.96
C ASN A 73 -0.65 -8.59 2.89
N PHE A 74 0.36 -8.77 2.05
CA PHE A 74 0.99 -10.06 1.85
C PHE A 74 2.25 -10.22 2.69
N ASP A 75 2.42 -11.44 3.20
CA ASP A 75 3.63 -11.96 3.81
C ASP A 75 3.98 -13.32 3.19
N ARG A 76 5.00 -14.03 3.70
CA ARG A 76 5.39 -15.34 3.18
C ARG A 76 4.31 -16.41 3.32
N ASN A 77 3.39 -16.26 4.27
CA ASN A 77 2.36 -17.28 4.53
C ASN A 77 1.17 -17.16 3.59
N ASN A 78 0.82 -15.93 3.19
CA ASN A 78 -0.34 -15.71 2.34
C ASN A 78 -0.02 -15.24 0.91
N LEU A 79 1.25 -15.11 0.53
CA LEU A 79 1.63 -14.68 -0.83
C LEU A 79 1.03 -15.59 -1.92
N SER A 80 0.94 -16.89 -1.66
CA SER A 80 0.32 -17.86 -2.57
C SER A 80 -1.19 -17.63 -2.79
N GLU A 81 -1.84 -16.88 -1.89
CA GLU A 81 -3.27 -16.56 -1.99
C GLU A 81 -3.56 -15.34 -2.88
N LEU A 82 -2.54 -14.64 -3.36
CA LEU A 82 -2.73 -13.45 -4.20
C LEU A 82 -3.62 -13.76 -5.43
N LEU A 83 -3.30 -14.81 -6.18
CA LEU A 83 -4.08 -15.20 -7.35
C LEU A 83 -5.46 -15.75 -6.98
N PRO A 84 -5.63 -16.66 -5.99
CA PRO A 84 -6.94 -17.03 -5.47
C PRO A 84 -7.83 -15.84 -5.08
N ILE A 85 -7.29 -14.84 -4.36
CA ILE A 85 -8.03 -13.62 -3.99
C ILE A 85 -8.42 -12.82 -5.24
N TYR A 86 -7.49 -12.67 -6.20
CA TYR A 86 -7.79 -12.03 -7.48
C TYR A 86 -8.97 -12.70 -8.18
N HIS A 87 -8.92 -14.04 -8.34
CA HIS A 87 -9.99 -14.80 -8.99
C HIS A 87 -11.32 -14.67 -8.24
N TYR A 88 -11.29 -14.72 -6.92
CA TYR A 88 -12.49 -14.51 -6.12
C TYR A 88 -13.14 -13.15 -6.40
N PHE A 89 -12.39 -12.06 -6.41
CA PHE A 89 -12.94 -10.72 -6.70
C PHE A 89 -13.37 -10.59 -8.16
N PHE A 90 -12.65 -11.23 -9.07
CA PHE A 90 -13.00 -11.27 -10.48
C PHE A 90 -14.34 -12.02 -10.71
N ASP A 91 -14.50 -13.20 -10.15
CA ASP A 91 -15.71 -14.03 -10.27
C ASP A 91 -16.93 -13.38 -9.60
N LYS A 92 -16.73 -12.62 -8.53
CA LYS A 92 -17.75 -11.78 -7.90
C LYS A 92 -18.10 -10.55 -8.73
N GLY A 93 -17.39 -10.28 -9.82
CA GLY A 93 -17.58 -9.10 -10.66
C GLY A 93 -17.21 -7.78 -9.98
N TYR A 94 -16.38 -7.80 -8.93
CA TYR A 94 -16.00 -6.59 -8.20
C TYR A 94 -15.20 -5.63 -9.08
N PHE A 95 -14.32 -6.15 -9.93
CA PHE A 95 -13.53 -5.30 -10.84
C PHE A 95 -14.33 -4.57 -11.91
N SER A 96 -15.59 -4.93 -12.14
CA SER A 96 -16.50 -4.19 -13.01
C SER A 96 -17.27 -3.06 -12.28
N LYS A 97 -17.13 -2.96 -10.96
CA LYS A 97 -17.78 -1.93 -10.15
C LYS A 97 -16.85 -0.74 -9.98
N TRP A 98 -17.30 0.45 -10.36
CA TRP A 98 -16.52 1.70 -10.28
C TRP A 98 -16.14 2.09 -8.84
N ASN A 99 -16.90 1.61 -7.86
CA ASN A 99 -16.74 1.91 -6.43
C ASN A 99 -16.01 0.80 -5.66
N PHE A 100 -15.39 -0.15 -6.35
CA PHE A 100 -14.51 -1.15 -5.76
C PHE A 100 -13.06 -0.87 -6.14
N HIS A 101 -12.17 -0.90 -5.16
CA HIS A 101 -10.72 -0.85 -5.36
C HIS A 101 -10.05 -1.96 -4.57
N TRP A 102 -9.03 -2.57 -5.15
CA TRP A 102 -8.20 -3.55 -4.45
C TRP A 102 -6.76 -3.04 -4.36
N ASN A 103 -6.33 -2.73 -3.14
CA ASN A 103 -4.98 -2.28 -2.84
C ASN A 103 -4.14 -3.41 -2.31
N ILE A 104 -3.06 -3.70 -3.02
CA ILE A 104 -2.10 -4.73 -2.66
C ILE A 104 -0.94 -4.07 -1.91
N GLY A 105 -0.71 -4.54 -0.69
CA GLY A 105 0.39 -4.14 0.16
C GLY A 105 1.22 -5.33 0.62
N ARG A 106 2.22 -5.06 1.44
CA ARG A 106 2.97 -6.08 2.17
C ARG A 106 2.95 -5.80 3.65
N VAL A 107 3.15 -6.85 4.44
CA VAL A 107 3.48 -6.68 5.86
C VAL A 107 4.84 -6.02 5.93
N ASP A 108 4.94 -4.95 6.69
CA ASP A 108 6.16 -4.17 6.87
C ASP A 108 6.46 -4.02 8.36
N ASP A 109 7.58 -4.57 8.80
CA ASP A 109 8.03 -4.51 10.18
C ASP A 109 9.20 -3.55 10.40
N ARG A 110 9.65 -2.88 9.33
CA ARG A 110 10.83 -1.99 9.36
C ARG A 110 10.79 -0.92 10.45
N LEU A 111 9.59 -0.61 10.96
CA LEU A 111 9.37 0.45 11.93
C LEU A 111 9.14 -0.06 13.36
N PHE A 112 8.94 -1.36 13.55
CA PHE A 112 8.38 -1.88 14.79
C PHE A 112 9.29 -2.86 15.52
N ASP A 113 10.27 -3.45 14.84
CA ASP A 113 11.19 -4.47 15.38
C ASP A 113 10.44 -5.56 16.16
N THR A 114 9.37 -6.08 15.57
CA THR A 114 8.46 -7.04 16.20
C THR A 114 8.89 -8.48 15.98
N GLY A 115 10.02 -8.70 15.28
CA GLY A 115 10.52 -10.04 14.94
C GLY A 115 9.82 -10.68 13.73
N TYR A 116 9.07 -9.90 12.94
CA TYR A 116 8.43 -10.36 11.71
C TYR A 116 9.35 -10.41 10.50
N ASP A 117 10.62 -10.09 10.62
CA ASP A 117 11.58 -10.04 9.49
C ASP A 117 11.58 -11.34 8.67
N GLU A 118 11.41 -12.50 9.33
CA GLU A 118 11.35 -13.80 8.63
C GLU A 118 10.11 -14.00 7.74
N TYR A 119 9.04 -13.24 7.99
CA TYR A 119 7.77 -13.33 7.26
C TYR A 119 7.63 -12.28 6.16
N ILE A 120 8.49 -11.29 6.13
CA ILE A 120 8.45 -10.23 5.12
C ILE A 120 8.76 -10.81 3.74
N VAL A 121 7.89 -10.51 2.79
CA VAL A 121 8.13 -10.80 1.37
C VAL A 121 8.76 -9.61 0.68
N SER A 122 9.52 -9.85 -0.36
CA SER A 122 10.00 -8.77 -1.22
C SER A 122 8.86 -8.23 -2.08
N GLU A 123 8.93 -6.96 -2.39
CA GLU A 123 7.99 -6.33 -3.34
C GLU A 123 8.07 -7.01 -4.71
N THR A 124 9.27 -7.41 -5.11
CA THR A 124 9.52 -8.17 -6.33
C THR A 124 8.77 -9.50 -6.36
N ASP A 125 8.67 -10.22 -5.22
CA ASP A 125 7.91 -11.47 -5.16
C ASP A 125 6.42 -11.25 -5.40
N ILE A 126 5.87 -10.17 -4.84
CA ILE A 126 4.47 -9.78 -5.08
C ILE A 126 4.26 -9.43 -6.55
N LEU A 127 5.18 -8.66 -7.15
CA LEU A 127 5.10 -8.33 -8.57
C LEU A 127 5.13 -9.55 -9.48
N LEU A 128 6.00 -10.52 -9.18
CA LEU A 128 6.05 -11.77 -9.92
C LEU A 128 4.73 -12.54 -9.87
N GLN A 129 3.98 -12.46 -8.76
CA GLN A 129 2.63 -13.01 -8.71
C GLN A 129 1.64 -12.16 -9.52
N LEU A 130 1.70 -10.83 -9.42
CA LEU A 130 0.83 -9.93 -10.18
C LEU A 130 1.01 -10.07 -11.70
N MET A 131 2.23 -10.37 -12.16
CA MET A 131 2.50 -10.63 -13.58
C MET A 131 1.76 -11.86 -14.13
N LYS A 132 1.30 -12.76 -13.28
CA LYS A 132 0.51 -13.93 -13.68
C LYS A 132 -0.97 -13.60 -13.90
N ILE A 133 -1.42 -12.41 -13.49
CA ILE A 133 -2.79 -11.95 -13.72
C ILE A 133 -3.01 -11.76 -15.23
N PRO A 134 -4.12 -12.30 -15.79
CA PRO A 134 -4.44 -12.11 -17.19
C PRO A 134 -4.56 -10.65 -17.58
N LYS A 135 -4.06 -10.28 -18.74
CA LYS A 135 -4.22 -8.92 -19.29
C LYS A 135 -5.54 -8.78 -20.04
N PRO A 136 -6.20 -7.62 -20.02
CA PRO A 136 -5.78 -6.40 -19.30
C PRO A 136 -5.99 -6.51 -17.80
N VAL A 137 -5.05 -5.98 -17.03
CA VAL A 137 -5.19 -5.91 -15.57
C VAL A 137 -6.28 -4.89 -15.22
N PRO A 138 -7.18 -5.20 -14.26
CA PRO A 138 -8.23 -4.25 -13.87
C PRO A 138 -7.68 -2.90 -13.41
N SER A 139 -8.28 -1.80 -13.87
CA SER A 139 -7.84 -0.43 -13.55
C SER A 139 -7.99 -0.05 -12.08
N ASN A 140 -8.85 -0.77 -11.35
CA ASN A 140 -9.11 -0.61 -9.92
C ASN A 140 -8.33 -1.60 -9.04
N LEU A 141 -7.33 -2.28 -9.61
CA LEU A 141 -6.30 -3.01 -8.89
C LEU A 141 -5.06 -2.12 -8.74
N HIS A 142 -4.65 -1.87 -7.52
CA HIS A 142 -3.54 -0.97 -7.20
C HIS A 142 -2.47 -1.71 -6.40
N ALA A 143 -1.19 -1.51 -6.77
CA ALA A 143 -0.04 -1.97 -6.01
C ALA A 143 0.84 -0.75 -5.70
N GLY A 144 0.73 -0.21 -4.48
CA GLY A 144 1.22 1.14 -4.15
C GLY A 144 2.68 1.26 -3.75
N PHE A 145 3.36 0.15 -3.47
CA PHE A 145 4.64 0.15 -2.79
C PHE A 145 5.87 0.14 -3.69
N ILE A 146 5.72 -0.14 -4.99
CA ILE A 146 6.88 -0.24 -5.91
C ILE A 146 6.92 0.94 -6.87
N GLN A 147 6.75 2.11 -6.35
CA GLN A 147 6.70 3.32 -7.16
C GLN A 147 8.02 3.55 -7.90
N THR A 148 9.15 3.19 -7.28
CA THR A 148 10.49 3.30 -7.86
C THR A 148 10.68 2.40 -9.07
N CYS A 149 10.33 1.13 -8.91
CA CYS A 149 10.45 0.13 -9.97
C CYS A 149 9.42 0.36 -11.08
N LYS A 150 8.21 0.80 -10.72
CA LYS A 150 7.17 1.17 -11.67
C LYS A 150 7.56 2.35 -12.54
N ASN A 151 8.13 3.40 -11.97
CA ASN A 151 8.61 4.56 -12.72
C ASN A 151 9.67 4.16 -13.75
N LEU A 152 10.52 3.20 -13.42
CA LEU A 152 11.53 2.70 -14.36
C LEU A 152 10.89 1.88 -15.48
N THR A 153 9.96 0.99 -15.16
CA THR A 153 9.24 0.18 -16.15
C THR A 153 8.40 1.05 -17.08
N ASP A 154 7.72 2.06 -16.57
CA ASP A 154 6.94 3.01 -17.36
C ASP A 154 7.82 3.80 -18.32
N LYS A 155 8.98 4.31 -17.86
CA LYS A 155 9.95 5.02 -18.71
C LYS A 155 10.54 4.16 -19.83
N LEU A 156 10.71 2.87 -19.58
CA LEU A 156 11.19 1.90 -20.56
C LEU A 156 10.06 1.31 -21.40
N ASN A 157 8.81 1.78 -21.19
CA ASN A 157 7.60 1.25 -21.83
C ASN A 157 7.46 -0.27 -21.65
N LEU A 158 7.82 -0.74 -20.47
CA LEU A 158 7.65 -2.11 -20.02
C LEU A 158 6.31 -2.14 -19.29
N SER A 159 5.28 -2.64 -19.93
CA SER A 159 3.91 -2.58 -19.42
C SER A 159 3.76 -3.40 -18.15
N PHE A 160 3.82 -2.73 -17.01
CA PHE A 160 3.52 -3.33 -15.72
C PHE A 160 2.08 -3.12 -15.30
N ASN A 161 1.58 -1.94 -15.48
CA ASN A 161 0.20 -1.50 -15.37
C ASN A 161 0.12 -0.15 -16.07
N GLU A 162 -0.90 0.05 -16.87
CA GLU A 162 -1.17 1.32 -17.56
C GLU A 162 -1.67 2.43 -16.60
N SER A 163 -1.46 2.29 -15.30
CA SER A 163 -1.85 3.33 -14.38
C SER A 163 -0.90 4.52 -14.50
N PRO A 164 -1.41 5.70 -14.87
CA PRO A 164 -0.61 6.89 -15.11
C PRO A 164 -0.23 7.59 -13.79
N ILE A 165 0.42 6.89 -12.87
CA ILE A 165 1.02 7.57 -11.73
C ILE A 165 2.24 8.29 -12.28
N LYS A 166 2.08 9.58 -12.55
CA LYS A 166 3.19 10.47 -12.88
C LYS A 166 4.21 10.37 -11.76
N GLY A 167 5.44 9.99 -12.14
CA GLY A 167 6.53 9.82 -11.20
C GLY A 167 6.69 11.07 -10.34
N THR A 168 6.50 10.90 -9.05
CA THR A 168 6.88 11.90 -8.07
C THR A 168 8.27 11.51 -7.57
N TYR A 169 9.16 12.48 -7.44
CA TYR A 169 10.51 12.27 -6.88
C TYR A 169 10.47 12.01 -5.37
N HIS A 170 9.34 11.62 -4.82
CA HIS A 170 9.12 11.39 -3.40
C HIS A 170 8.67 9.95 -3.19
N TYR A 171 9.37 9.25 -2.30
CA TYR A 171 9.01 7.88 -1.91
C TYR A 171 7.63 7.85 -1.23
N CYS A 172 7.34 8.86 -0.43
CA CYS A 172 6.10 8.95 0.32
C CYS A 172 5.40 10.27 0.01
N TRP A 173 4.13 10.19 -0.40
CA TRP A 173 3.27 11.35 -0.66
C TRP A 173 3.12 12.30 0.54
N ASN A 174 3.28 11.80 1.77
CA ASN A 174 3.25 12.62 2.98
C ASN A 174 4.49 13.51 3.19
N VAL A 175 5.48 13.42 2.32
CA VAL A 175 6.72 14.23 2.41
C VAL A 175 6.59 15.55 1.68
N SER A 176 5.59 15.72 0.81
CA SER A 176 5.36 16.97 0.10
C SER A 176 4.92 18.09 1.07
N PRO A 177 5.52 19.29 1.00
CA PRO A 177 5.08 20.44 1.80
C PRO A 177 3.66 20.89 1.47
N TYR A 178 3.13 20.47 0.32
CA TYR A 178 1.79 20.82 -0.16
C TYR A 178 0.74 19.78 0.21
N ASP A 179 1.12 18.60 0.65
CA ASP A 179 0.20 17.56 1.07
C ASP A 179 -0.25 17.81 2.51
N ARG A 180 -1.48 18.25 2.65
CA ARG A 180 -2.10 18.56 3.94
C ARG A 180 -2.92 17.40 4.47
N VAL A 181 -2.45 16.19 4.31
CA VAL A 181 -3.11 15.02 4.91
C VAL A 181 -2.57 14.80 6.30
N PHE A 182 -3.47 14.73 7.25
CA PHE A 182 -3.19 14.39 8.63
C PHE A 182 -4.01 13.18 9.04
N TYR A 183 -3.42 12.37 9.89
CA TYR A 183 -4.12 11.28 10.57
C TYR A 183 -4.40 11.71 12.00
N ILE A 184 -5.58 11.42 12.50
CA ILE A 184 -6.06 11.92 13.78
C ILE A 184 -6.44 10.72 14.64
N ASP A 185 -5.95 10.67 15.89
CA ASP A 185 -6.37 9.69 16.86
C ASP A 185 -7.63 10.11 17.63
N ASN A 186 -8.09 9.27 18.54
CA ASN A 186 -9.28 9.54 19.36
C ASN A 186 -9.10 10.69 20.37
N GLU A 187 -7.87 11.11 20.62
CA GLU A 187 -7.51 12.25 21.49
C GLU A 187 -7.35 13.56 20.70
N LEU A 188 -7.61 13.51 19.39
CA LEU A 188 -7.42 14.60 18.42
C LEU A 188 -5.95 14.98 18.19
N ASN A 189 -5.01 14.11 18.51
CA ASN A 189 -3.62 14.31 18.16
C ASN A 189 -3.42 14.07 16.65
N LEU A 190 -2.58 14.89 16.05
CA LEU A 190 -2.29 14.90 14.61
C LEU A 190 -0.98 14.18 14.31
N PHE A 191 -1.00 13.38 13.25
CA PHE A 191 0.14 12.61 12.75
C PHE A 191 0.27 12.77 11.23
N ARG A 192 1.49 12.61 10.72
CA ARG A 192 1.76 12.66 9.27
C ARG A 192 1.63 11.32 8.56
N CYS A 193 1.65 10.23 9.29
CA CYS A 193 1.67 8.89 8.72
C CYS A 193 0.78 7.94 9.53
N THR A 194 0.05 7.07 8.87
CA THR A 194 -0.83 6.08 9.51
C THR A 194 -0.08 5.20 10.50
N VAL A 195 1.16 4.82 10.19
CA VAL A 195 1.97 3.94 11.06
C VAL A 195 2.47 4.64 12.32
N THR A 196 2.36 5.96 12.41
CA THR A 196 2.76 6.73 13.59
C THR A 196 1.61 7.04 14.54
N VAL A 197 0.36 6.78 14.12
CA VAL A 197 -0.83 7.04 14.96
C VAL A 197 -0.74 6.27 16.27
N GLY A 198 -1.02 6.97 17.37
CA GLY A 198 -0.92 6.42 18.72
C GLY A 198 0.50 6.36 19.30
N ARG A 199 1.50 6.95 18.64
CA ARG A 199 2.88 7.02 19.10
C ARG A 199 3.23 8.43 19.54
N PRO A 200 3.39 8.72 20.85
CA PRO A 200 3.55 10.08 21.37
C PRO A 200 4.70 10.86 20.74
N GLN A 201 5.82 10.21 20.42
CA GLN A 201 6.99 10.84 19.82
C GLN A 201 6.77 11.41 18.41
N TYR A 202 5.67 11.03 17.74
CA TYR A 202 5.33 11.48 16.40
C TYR A 202 4.11 12.41 16.35
N ILE A 203 3.63 12.87 17.52
CA ILE A 203 2.56 13.85 17.59
C ILE A 203 3.06 15.18 17.05
N LEU A 204 2.37 15.72 16.06
CA LEU A 204 2.64 17.03 15.47
C LEU A 204 1.99 18.18 16.24
N GLY A 205 0.93 17.89 16.93
CA GLY A 205 0.11 18.82 17.69
C GLY A 205 -1.28 18.24 17.92
N ASN A 206 -2.17 19.05 18.51
CA ASN A 206 -3.56 18.65 18.71
C ASN A 206 -4.48 19.50 17.83
N LEU A 207 -5.53 18.90 17.28
CA LEU A 207 -6.47 19.57 16.38
C LEU A 207 -7.12 20.81 16.98
N LYS A 208 -7.20 20.88 18.31
CA LYS A 208 -7.79 22.04 19.04
C LYS A 208 -6.88 23.26 19.03
N ASP A 209 -5.57 23.05 18.93
CA ASP A 209 -4.56 24.07 19.18
C ASP A 209 -3.76 24.44 17.92
N ILE A 210 -3.79 23.61 16.89
CA ILE A 210 -2.97 23.77 15.70
C ILE A 210 -3.70 24.56 14.60
N ASP A 211 -3.02 25.54 14.02
CA ASP A 211 -3.50 26.20 12.80
C ASP A 211 -3.12 25.37 11.57
N LEU A 212 -4.02 24.49 11.14
CA LEU A 212 -3.83 23.63 9.98
C LEU A 212 -3.65 24.42 8.67
N MET A 213 -4.15 25.64 8.58
CA MET A 213 -4.07 26.44 7.35
C MET A 213 -2.66 26.99 7.14
N ASN A 214 -1.98 27.30 8.23
CA ASN A 214 -0.62 27.85 8.22
C ASN A 214 0.44 26.82 8.61
N TYR A 215 0.04 25.55 8.85
CA TYR A 215 0.98 24.52 9.21
C TYR A 215 1.95 24.25 8.04
N GLN A 216 3.23 24.48 8.27
CA GLN A 216 4.30 24.14 7.35
C GLN A 216 5.13 23.01 7.95
N HIS A 217 5.33 21.96 7.15
CA HIS A 217 6.16 20.83 7.52
C HIS A 217 7.52 20.96 6.83
N GLU A 218 8.60 20.81 7.58
CA GLU A 218 9.92 20.67 6.98
C GLU A 218 9.98 19.39 6.15
N THR A 219 10.19 19.54 4.85
CA THR A 219 10.42 18.44 3.93
C THR A 219 11.88 18.37 3.58
N LYS A 220 12.49 17.22 3.79
CA LYS A 220 13.83 16.93 3.26
C LYS A 220 13.72 16.18 1.97
N SER A 221 14.36 16.69 0.92
CA SER A 221 14.57 15.95 -0.31
C SER A 221 15.60 14.82 -0.08
N PHE A 222 15.53 13.74 -0.85
CA PHE A 222 16.60 12.74 -0.82
C PHE A 222 17.97 13.36 -1.19
N LEU A 223 18.00 14.44 -1.96
CA LEU A 223 19.21 15.17 -2.31
C LEU A 223 19.86 15.87 -1.10
N ASP A 224 19.15 16.04 0.02
CA ASP A 224 19.70 16.61 1.24
C ASP A 224 20.59 15.60 2.00
N TYR A 225 20.51 14.33 1.62
CA TYR A 225 21.35 13.27 2.20
C TYR A 225 22.58 13.01 1.29
N LYS A 226 23.79 13.33 1.77
CA LYS A 226 25.05 13.14 1.02
C LYS A 226 25.20 11.74 0.44
N HIS A 227 24.77 10.72 1.17
CA HIS A 227 24.82 9.33 0.71
C HIS A 227 23.89 9.06 -0.48
N CYS A 228 22.75 9.73 -0.53
CA CYS A 228 21.80 9.57 -1.64
C CYS A 228 22.27 10.26 -2.91
N GLN A 229 23.02 11.36 -2.81
CA GLN A 229 23.54 12.10 -3.98
C GLN A 229 24.48 11.26 -4.84
N ILE A 230 25.22 10.34 -4.23
CA ILE A 230 26.19 9.46 -4.90
C ILE A 230 25.69 8.01 -5.04
N CYS A 231 24.47 7.73 -4.60
CA CYS A 231 23.92 6.39 -4.62
C CYS A 231 23.45 6.02 -6.04
N HIS A 232 23.90 4.86 -6.56
CA HIS A 232 23.52 4.40 -7.90
C HIS A 232 22.03 4.14 -8.07
N ILE A 233 21.28 3.87 -6.98
CA ILE A 233 19.84 3.73 -7.00
C ILE A 233 19.09 4.97 -6.49
N GLY A 234 19.80 6.05 -6.12
CA GLY A 234 19.21 7.23 -5.47
C GLY A 234 18.06 7.85 -6.26
N GLY A 235 18.19 7.94 -7.58
CA GLY A 235 17.14 8.44 -8.46
C GLY A 235 15.91 7.54 -8.57
N PHE A 236 16.01 6.30 -8.15
CA PHE A 236 14.91 5.34 -8.12
C PHE A 236 14.31 5.20 -6.72
N CYS A 237 15.16 5.06 -5.71
CA CYS A 237 14.77 4.95 -4.30
C CYS A 237 14.17 6.25 -3.76
N SER A 238 14.57 7.42 -4.26
CA SER A 238 14.12 8.73 -3.79
C SER A 238 14.25 8.93 -2.27
N GLY A 239 15.24 8.26 -1.65
CA GLY A 239 15.51 8.32 -0.21
C GLY A 239 14.73 7.36 0.66
N GLY A 240 13.85 6.56 0.08
CA GLY A 240 13.05 5.56 0.83
C GLY A 240 12.06 6.18 1.82
N CYS A 241 11.60 5.36 2.76
CA CYS A 241 10.71 5.81 3.82
C CYS A 241 11.48 6.69 4.82
N LYS A 242 11.12 7.97 4.92
CA LYS A 242 11.77 8.91 5.83
C LYS A 242 11.71 8.43 7.29
N LEU A 243 10.59 7.89 7.71
CA LEU A 243 10.42 7.40 9.07
C LEU A 243 11.36 6.23 9.38
N SER A 244 11.51 5.29 8.43
CA SER A 244 12.48 4.19 8.57
C SER A 244 13.92 4.71 8.56
N ALA A 245 14.21 5.69 7.72
CA ALA A 245 15.53 6.30 7.64
C ALA A 245 15.89 7.08 8.92
N ASP A 246 14.94 7.73 9.56
CA ASP A 246 15.16 8.42 10.84
C ASP A 246 15.43 7.42 11.99
N ILE A 247 14.95 6.17 11.89
CA ILE A 247 15.20 5.10 12.88
C ILE A 247 16.53 4.41 12.60
N ASP A 248 16.73 3.91 11.36
CA ASP A 248 17.95 3.23 10.92
C ASP A 248 18.17 3.41 9.43
N PHE A 249 18.89 4.48 9.08
CA PHE A 249 19.18 4.83 7.70
C PHE A 249 19.99 3.76 6.96
N VAL A 250 20.94 3.10 7.64
CA VAL A 250 21.80 2.09 7.00
C VAL A 250 20.99 0.86 6.63
N LYS A 251 20.22 0.34 7.59
CA LYS A 251 19.31 -0.81 7.38
C LYS A 251 18.33 -0.51 6.25
N GLN A 252 17.73 0.67 6.25
CA GLN A 252 16.81 1.10 5.18
C GLN A 252 17.49 1.07 3.80
N CYS A 253 18.68 1.67 3.69
CA CYS A 253 19.42 1.70 2.42
C CYS A 253 19.80 0.31 1.91
N GLU A 254 20.22 -0.58 2.79
CA GLU A 254 20.53 -1.96 2.43
C GLU A 254 19.31 -2.74 1.93
N MET A 255 18.17 -2.55 2.58
CA MET A 255 16.91 -3.17 2.17
C MET A 255 16.48 -2.68 0.78
N GLU A 256 16.50 -1.37 0.54
CA GLU A 256 16.13 -0.78 -0.76
C GLU A 256 17.08 -1.24 -1.89
N LYS A 257 18.37 -1.34 -1.62
CA LYS A 257 19.35 -1.85 -2.60
C LYS A 257 19.09 -3.30 -2.95
N LYS A 258 18.90 -4.17 -1.94
CA LYS A 258 18.60 -5.59 -2.16
C LYS A 258 17.30 -5.77 -2.95
N GLU A 259 16.27 -4.99 -2.63
CA GLU A 259 15.01 -5.04 -3.35
C GLU A 259 15.17 -4.61 -4.81
N PHE A 260 15.91 -3.54 -5.04
CA PHE A 260 16.21 -3.06 -6.40
C PHE A 260 17.00 -4.08 -7.21
N GLU A 261 18.06 -4.67 -6.64
CA GLU A 261 18.87 -5.71 -7.31
C GLU A 261 17.99 -6.90 -7.69
N LYS A 262 17.18 -7.39 -6.76
CA LYS A 262 16.25 -8.49 -7.02
C LYS A 262 15.26 -8.16 -8.14
N PHE A 263 14.72 -6.94 -8.14
CA PHE A 263 13.83 -6.48 -9.20
C PHE A 263 14.52 -6.44 -10.56
N MET A 264 15.73 -5.91 -10.62
CA MET A 264 16.52 -5.85 -11.85
C MET A 264 16.73 -7.25 -12.42
N GLU A 265 17.18 -8.19 -11.61
CA GLU A 265 17.49 -9.55 -12.03
C GLU A 265 16.27 -10.36 -12.43
N ALA A 266 15.21 -10.31 -11.61
CA ALA A 266 14.04 -11.17 -11.79
C ALA A 266 13.05 -10.64 -12.82
N ILE A 267 12.99 -9.33 -13.03
CA ILE A 267 11.94 -8.70 -13.84
C ILE A 267 12.49 -7.84 -14.96
N LEU A 268 13.30 -6.82 -14.64
CA LEU A 268 13.66 -5.82 -15.63
C LEU A 268 14.57 -6.36 -16.71
N ILE A 269 15.68 -6.99 -16.33
CA ILE A 269 16.65 -7.53 -17.31
C ILE A 269 16.01 -8.57 -18.25
N PRO A 270 15.22 -9.55 -17.77
CA PRO A 270 14.50 -10.47 -18.65
C PRO A 270 13.58 -9.76 -19.64
N GLN A 271 12.79 -8.78 -19.20
CA GLN A 271 11.87 -8.06 -20.08
C GLN A 271 12.61 -7.21 -21.14
N VAL A 272 13.69 -6.55 -20.76
CA VAL A 272 14.50 -5.79 -21.71
C VAL A 272 15.11 -6.72 -22.76
N ARG A 273 15.67 -7.86 -22.36
CA ARG A 273 16.22 -8.87 -23.29
C ARG A 273 15.16 -9.39 -24.26
N GLU A 274 13.97 -9.73 -23.74
CA GLU A 274 12.87 -10.18 -24.59
C GLU A 274 12.47 -9.12 -25.64
N LYS A 275 12.44 -7.85 -25.23
CA LYS A 275 12.07 -6.74 -26.11
C LYS A 275 13.13 -6.48 -27.19
N LEU A 276 14.41 -6.59 -26.86
CA LEU A 276 15.50 -6.47 -27.83
C LEU A 276 15.45 -7.61 -28.85
N ASN A 277 15.23 -8.84 -28.40
CA ASN A 277 15.15 -10.02 -29.30
C ASN A 277 13.91 -10.04 -30.20
N ARG A 278 12.88 -9.26 -29.92
CA ARG A 278 11.68 -9.14 -30.78
C ARG A 278 11.83 -8.08 -31.89
N ASN A 279 12.83 -7.22 -31.77
CA ASN A 279 13.10 -6.16 -32.75
C ASN A 279 14.17 -6.56 -33.75
N ASP A 280 14.74 -7.75 -33.61
CA ASP A 280 15.59 -8.42 -34.58
C ASP A 280 14.77 -9.45 -35.41
#